data_67e14ba622f9910ef2d16dd48df5f1cb
#
_entry.id   67e14ba622f9910ef2d16dd48df5f1cb
#
_cell.length_a   1.000
_cell.length_b   1.000
_cell.length_c   1.000
_cell.angle_alpha   90.00
_cell.angle_beta   90.00
_cell.angle_gamma   90.00
#
_symmetry.space_group_name_H-M   'P 1'
#
loop_
_entity.id
_entity.type
_entity.pdbx_description
1 polymer ?
#
loop_
_entity_poly.entity_id
_entity_poly.type
_entity_poly.pdbx_seq_one_letter_code
_entity_poly.pdbx_strand_id
1 'polypeptide(L)'
;MAGKRDEVTIAEVAEALNISKTTVSRAISGKGRVSEATRARVFDYIGKGRQDAAAPLRTAQQGPTNNLALVIPKHFMRLDLPFLRKCMGGVWNMAAQRGYDLLLCYAGETDVGQLERQLESHKVDGVILSRTMLHDECVQTLQRHNVPFVAIGRVDDDKVPQVDNDQVGATAEMTRLLLQLGMRRIAYMGGCTNYTVNEDRLRGYLRGFSDCGVQVDQKLIWTGIETSEQRIDALEGALEQKPECLLCADDSMAAAVLQGCAPGTSRYRNR
;
A
#
# COMPACT_ATOMS: atom_id res chain seq x y z
N MET A 1 16.55 -27.29 -14.15
CA MET A 1 17.18 -26.45 -15.19
C MET A 1 16.13 -25.42 -15.61
N ALA A 2 16.19 -24.19 -15.06
CA ALA A 2 15.28 -23.12 -15.38
C ALA A 2 15.82 -22.38 -16.63
N GLY A 3 15.02 -22.34 -17.69
CA GLY A 3 15.35 -21.70 -18.95
C GLY A 3 15.51 -20.19 -18.78
N LYS A 4 16.65 -19.68 -19.23
CA LYS A 4 16.94 -18.28 -19.43
C LYS A 4 15.88 -17.71 -20.38
N ARG A 5 15.06 -16.76 -19.93
CA ARG A 5 14.16 -16.00 -20.81
C ARG A 5 14.99 -14.96 -21.56
N ASP A 6 14.88 -15.01 -22.88
CA ASP A 6 15.61 -14.15 -23.81
C ASP A 6 15.08 -12.71 -23.75
N GLU A 7 15.76 -11.84 -23.01
CA GLU A 7 15.59 -10.38 -23.16
C GLU A 7 16.34 -9.93 -24.41
N VAL A 8 15.62 -9.33 -25.36
CA VAL A 8 16.23 -8.77 -26.58
C VAL A 8 17.12 -7.59 -26.19
N THR A 9 18.43 -7.77 -26.28
CA THR A 9 19.42 -6.74 -25.93
C THR A 9 19.70 -5.78 -27.08
N ILE A 10 20.21 -4.56 -26.78
CA ILE A 10 20.67 -3.60 -27.82
C ILE A 10 21.71 -4.24 -28.72
N ALA A 11 22.53 -5.17 -28.22
CA ALA A 11 23.53 -5.88 -28.99
C ALA A 11 22.87 -6.80 -30.03
N GLU A 12 21.90 -7.57 -29.66
CA GLU A 12 21.14 -8.48 -30.55
C GLU A 12 20.37 -7.72 -31.63
N VAL A 13 19.70 -6.61 -31.24
CA VAL A 13 19.03 -5.74 -32.22
C VAL A 13 20.03 -5.15 -33.22
N ALA A 14 21.19 -4.70 -32.74
CA ALA A 14 22.24 -4.13 -33.58
C ALA A 14 22.80 -5.16 -34.59
N GLU A 15 23.03 -6.38 -34.11
CA GLU A 15 23.53 -7.49 -34.93
C GLU A 15 22.45 -7.94 -35.95
N ALA A 16 21.23 -8.17 -35.52
CA ALA A 16 20.12 -8.62 -36.36
C ALA A 16 19.76 -7.61 -37.47
N LEU A 17 19.83 -6.32 -37.19
CA LEU A 17 19.54 -5.25 -38.15
C LEU A 17 20.74 -4.74 -38.90
N ASN A 18 21.95 -5.26 -38.60
CA ASN A 18 23.22 -4.86 -39.16
C ASN A 18 23.48 -3.34 -39.04
N ILE A 19 23.26 -2.78 -37.84
CA ILE A 19 23.48 -1.37 -37.50
C ILE A 19 24.28 -1.25 -36.20
N SER A 20 24.87 -0.09 -35.95
CA SER A 20 25.64 0.08 -34.71
C SER A 20 24.76 0.11 -33.46
N LYS A 21 25.31 -0.36 -32.32
CA LYS A 21 24.64 -0.24 -30.99
C LYS A 21 24.24 1.19 -30.68
N THR A 22 25.04 2.16 -31.09
CA THR A 22 24.75 3.59 -30.95
C THR A 22 23.56 4.00 -31.79
N THR A 23 23.38 3.44 -33.00
CA THR A 23 22.22 3.71 -33.85
C THR A 23 20.94 3.15 -33.22
N VAL A 24 20.98 1.93 -32.68
CA VAL A 24 19.86 1.32 -31.95
C VAL A 24 19.46 2.17 -30.73
N SER A 25 20.45 2.54 -29.90
CA SER A 25 20.23 3.38 -28.72
C SER A 25 19.61 4.74 -29.07
N ARG A 26 20.09 5.39 -30.15
CA ARG A 26 19.51 6.65 -30.64
C ARG A 26 18.10 6.49 -31.20
N ALA A 27 17.83 5.39 -31.90
CA ALA A 27 16.50 5.07 -32.42
C ALA A 27 15.48 4.94 -31.28
N ILE A 28 15.86 4.28 -30.18
CA ILE A 28 15.01 4.03 -29.00
C ILE A 28 14.85 5.32 -28.17
N SER A 29 15.96 6.02 -27.87
CA SER A 29 15.93 7.21 -27.00
C SER A 29 15.39 8.47 -27.66
N GLY A 30 15.20 8.47 -28.99
CA GLY A 30 14.79 9.65 -29.72
C GLY A 30 15.85 10.74 -29.85
N LYS A 31 17.04 10.56 -29.27
CA LYS A 31 18.14 11.54 -29.26
C LYS A 31 19.08 11.30 -30.44
N GLY A 32 19.37 12.34 -31.23
CA GLY A 32 20.28 12.30 -32.35
C GLY A 32 19.62 11.99 -33.71
N ARG A 33 20.40 12.10 -34.81
CA ARG A 33 19.89 11.88 -36.17
C ARG A 33 19.84 10.37 -36.48
N VAL A 34 18.64 9.81 -36.52
CA VAL A 34 18.35 8.48 -37.04
C VAL A 34 17.16 8.63 -37.99
N SER A 35 17.24 8.02 -39.19
CA SER A 35 16.15 8.10 -40.16
C SER A 35 14.88 7.43 -39.61
N GLU A 36 13.70 7.90 -40.00
CA GLU A 36 12.42 7.30 -39.61
C GLU A 36 12.34 5.84 -40.03
N ALA A 37 12.87 5.50 -41.21
CA ALA A 37 12.92 4.12 -41.71
C ALA A 37 13.76 3.21 -40.81
N THR A 38 14.91 3.71 -40.30
CA THR A 38 15.73 2.96 -39.36
C THR A 38 15.08 2.83 -38.01
N ARG A 39 14.40 3.88 -37.57
CA ARG A 39 13.64 3.86 -36.31
C ARG A 39 12.50 2.85 -36.37
N ALA A 40 11.72 2.86 -37.44
CA ALA A 40 10.64 1.90 -37.68
C ALA A 40 11.14 0.45 -37.68
N ARG A 41 12.28 0.16 -38.37
CA ARG A 41 12.90 -1.17 -38.38
C ARG A 41 13.33 -1.65 -36.99
N VAL A 42 13.89 -0.75 -36.17
CA VAL A 42 14.30 -1.06 -34.80
C VAL A 42 13.08 -1.39 -33.94
N PHE A 43 12.01 -0.58 -34.01
CA PHE A 43 10.79 -0.84 -33.26
C PHE A 43 9.99 -2.06 -33.77
N ASP A 44 9.99 -2.34 -35.06
CA ASP A 44 9.36 -3.54 -35.63
C ASP A 44 10.09 -4.82 -35.18
N TYR A 45 11.42 -4.81 -35.15
CA TYR A 45 12.21 -5.94 -34.65
C TYR A 45 11.98 -6.18 -33.15
N ILE A 46 11.99 -5.12 -32.36
CA ILE A 46 11.69 -5.16 -30.91
C ILE A 46 10.24 -5.62 -30.68
N GLY A 47 9.30 -5.16 -31.51
CA GLY A 47 7.87 -5.55 -31.41
C GLY A 47 7.62 -7.01 -31.78
N LYS A 48 8.33 -7.58 -32.75
CA LYS A 48 8.23 -8.99 -33.12
C LYS A 48 8.82 -9.94 -32.09
N GLY A 49 9.85 -9.51 -31.35
CA GLY A 49 10.38 -10.24 -30.20
C GLY A 49 9.53 -10.10 -28.91
N ARG A 50 8.50 -9.26 -28.94
CA ARG A 50 7.68 -8.89 -27.78
C ARG A 50 6.31 -9.56 -27.68
N GLN A 51 5.95 -10.48 -28.58
CA GLN A 51 4.66 -11.17 -28.45
C GLN A 51 4.53 -12.05 -27.19
N ASP A 52 5.67 -12.24 -26.45
CA ASP A 52 5.70 -13.04 -25.21
C ASP A 52 6.30 -12.35 -23.97
N ALA A 53 6.63 -11.06 -24.01
CA ALA A 53 7.21 -10.39 -22.83
C ALA A 53 6.88 -8.88 -22.78
N ALA A 54 5.85 -8.53 -22.05
CA ALA A 54 5.55 -7.14 -21.65
C ALA A 54 6.48 -6.67 -20.50
N ALA A 55 7.78 -6.51 -20.78
CA ALA A 55 8.70 -5.82 -19.89
C ALA A 55 9.41 -4.72 -20.66
N PRO A 56 9.50 -3.47 -20.14
CA PRO A 56 10.25 -2.41 -20.79
C PRO A 56 11.75 -2.79 -20.87
N LEU A 57 12.36 -2.53 -22.04
CA LEU A 57 13.80 -2.73 -22.24
C LEU A 57 14.59 -1.90 -21.22
N ARG A 58 15.17 -2.56 -20.22
CA ARG A 58 16.26 -1.97 -19.44
C ARG A 58 17.42 -1.79 -20.42
N THR A 59 17.69 -0.55 -20.80
CA THR A 59 18.95 -0.24 -21.47
C THR A 59 20.08 -0.51 -20.47
N ALA A 60 20.98 -1.43 -20.79
CA ALA A 60 22.14 -1.80 -19.95
C ALA A 60 23.11 -0.63 -19.65
N GLN A 61 22.70 0.61 -19.84
CA GLN A 61 23.45 1.84 -19.63
C GLN A 61 22.88 2.77 -18.55
N GLN A 62 21.73 2.44 -17.95
CA GLN A 62 21.25 3.20 -16.80
C GLN A 62 21.67 2.45 -15.53
N GLY A 63 22.71 2.96 -14.87
CA GLY A 63 23.08 2.55 -13.52
C GLY A 63 21.92 2.76 -12.53
N PRO A 64 22.06 2.33 -11.27
CA PRO A 64 21.04 2.54 -10.25
C PRO A 64 20.68 4.02 -10.17
N THR A 65 19.40 4.31 -9.98
CA THR A 65 18.90 5.69 -9.84
C THR A 65 19.21 6.26 -8.47
N ASN A 66 19.51 5.39 -7.51
CA ASN A 66 19.62 5.69 -6.08
C ASN A 66 18.35 6.34 -5.51
N ASN A 67 17.19 6.04 -6.08
CA ASN A 67 15.90 6.51 -5.62
C ASN A 67 15.02 5.34 -5.17
N LEU A 68 14.34 5.51 -4.04
CA LEU A 68 13.26 4.64 -3.60
C LEU A 68 11.93 5.41 -3.65
N ALA A 69 10.86 4.78 -4.08
CA ALA A 69 9.53 5.34 -3.94
C ALA A 69 8.89 4.92 -2.61
N LEU A 70 8.31 5.86 -1.87
CA LEU A 70 7.41 5.57 -0.76
C LEU A 70 5.98 5.85 -1.23
N VAL A 71 5.18 4.80 -1.36
CA VAL A 71 3.79 4.90 -1.79
C VAL A 71 2.91 5.16 -0.57
N ILE A 72 2.12 6.21 -0.65
CA ILE A 72 1.20 6.66 0.40
C ILE A 72 -0.22 6.73 -0.19
N PRO A 73 -1.23 6.17 0.49
CA PRO A 73 -2.62 6.29 0.04
C PRO A 73 -3.08 7.75 -0.04
N LYS A 74 -3.74 8.13 -1.12
CA LYS A 74 -4.18 9.52 -1.39
C LYS A 74 -5.01 10.13 -0.27
N HIS A 75 -5.90 9.35 0.33
CA HIS A 75 -6.78 9.85 1.40
C HIS A 75 -6.02 10.15 2.70
N PHE A 76 -4.82 9.61 2.92
CA PHE A 76 -4.00 9.90 4.09
C PHE A 76 -3.42 11.32 4.11
N MET A 77 -3.44 12.01 2.98
CA MET A 77 -3.12 13.45 2.93
C MET A 77 -4.06 14.30 3.81
N ARG A 78 -5.25 13.79 4.12
CA ARG A 78 -6.26 14.49 4.92
C ARG A 78 -6.22 14.12 6.42
N LEU A 79 -5.41 13.12 6.78
CA LEU A 79 -5.37 12.61 8.15
C LEU A 79 -3.99 12.88 8.75
N ASP A 80 -3.97 13.54 9.89
CA ASP A 80 -2.75 13.59 10.73
C ASP A 80 -2.59 12.22 11.41
N LEU A 81 -1.84 11.34 10.76
CA LEU A 81 -1.54 10.00 11.25
C LEU A 81 -0.13 9.97 11.84
N PRO A 82 0.02 10.03 13.17
CA PRO A 82 1.33 10.01 13.85
C PRO A 82 2.17 8.78 13.47
N PHE A 83 1.53 7.62 13.26
CA PHE A 83 2.18 6.40 12.81
C PHE A 83 2.86 6.60 11.45
N LEU A 84 2.13 7.08 10.44
CA LEU A 84 2.66 7.27 9.08
C LEU A 84 3.83 8.25 9.09
N ARG A 85 3.70 9.36 9.82
CA ARG A 85 4.78 10.35 9.96
C ARG A 85 6.05 9.75 10.55
N LYS A 86 5.93 8.90 11.59
CA LYS A 86 7.08 8.19 12.19
C LYS A 86 7.69 7.17 11.22
N CYS A 87 6.86 6.40 10.51
CA CYS A 87 7.32 5.47 9.48
C CYS A 87 8.08 6.19 8.36
N MET A 88 7.52 7.28 7.83
CA MET A 88 8.19 8.10 6.81
C MET A 88 9.54 8.62 7.29
N GLY A 89 9.62 9.12 8.53
CA GLY A 89 10.88 9.58 9.12
C GLY A 89 11.92 8.47 9.25
N GLY A 90 11.49 7.26 9.65
CA GLY A 90 12.37 6.09 9.73
C GLY A 90 12.87 5.65 8.36
N VAL A 91 11.98 5.57 7.37
CA VAL A 91 12.32 5.22 5.97
C VAL A 91 13.29 6.24 5.39
N TRP A 92 13.00 7.54 5.54
CA TRP A 92 13.84 8.62 5.03
C TRP A 92 15.26 8.57 5.64
N ASN A 93 15.36 8.43 6.97
CA ASN A 93 16.65 8.35 7.65
C ASN A 93 17.48 7.15 7.14
N MET A 94 16.84 5.98 7.00
CA MET A 94 17.54 4.77 6.57
C MET A 94 17.94 4.83 5.09
N ALA A 95 17.09 5.37 4.22
CA ALA A 95 17.38 5.59 2.81
C ALA A 95 18.61 6.51 2.66
N ALA A 96 18.60 7.66 3.34
CA ALA A 96 19.71 8.62 3.31
C ALA A 96 21.04 8.00 3.79
N GLN A 97 21.03 7.21 4.87
CA GLN A 97 22.23 6.49 5.34
C GLN A 97 22.78 5.47 4.34
N ARG A 98 21.94 4.97 3.44
CA ARG A 98 22.28 4.01 2.40
C ARG A 98 22.54 4.66 1.03
N GLY A 99 22.54 5.99 0.95
CA GLY A 99 22.79 6.75 -0.29
C GLY A 99 21.60 6.73 -1.26
N TYR A 100 20.38 6.54 -0.74
CA TYR A 100 19.14 6.62 -1.52
C TYR A 100 18.38 7.89 -1.22
N ASP A 101 17.83 8.51 -2.27
CA ASP A 101 16.81 9.54 -2.15
C ASP A 101 15.41 8.92 -2.07
N LEU A 102 14.47 9.59 -1.41
CA LEU A 102 13.11 9.12 -1.23
C LEU A 102 12.13 9.96 -2.03
N LEU A 103 11.46 9.34 -2.99
CA LEU A 103 10.40 9.94 -3.78
C LEU A 103 9.04 9.59 -3.17
N LEU A 104 8.20 10.57 -2.90
CA LEU A 104 6.83 10.33 -2.48
C LEU A 104 5.95 10.03 -3.70
N CYS A 105 5.16 8.98 -3.59
CA CYS A 105 4.20 8.56 -4.59
C CYS A 105 2.83 8.39 -3.95
N TYR A 106 1.81 9.03 -4.48
CA TYR A 106 0.44 8.88 -3.99
C TYR A 106 -0.33 7.94 -4.89
N ALA A 107 -0.95 6.93 -4.28
CA ALA A 107 -1.83 5.98 -4.96
C ALA A 107 -3.23 5.98 -4.33
N GLY A 108 -4.26 5.82 -5.16
CA GLY A 108 -5.62 5.50 -4.73
C GLY A 108 -5.85 3.99 -4.74
N GLU A 109 -7.05 3.54 -4.41
CA GLU A 109 -7.41 2.12 -4.45
C GLU A 109 -7.25 1.52 -5.85
N THR A 110 -7.65 2.27 -6.88
CA THR A 110 -7.55 1.89 -8.30
C THR A 110 -6.71 2.86 -9.13
N ASP A 111 -6.28 3.98 -8.55
CA ASP A 111 -5.48 4.99 -9.26
C ASP A 111 -4.00 4.83 -8.89
N VAL A 112 -3.31 4.04 -9.66
CA VAL A 112 -1.86 3.79 -9.57
C VAL A 112 -1.04 4.55 -10.60
N GLY A 113 -1.64 5.46 -11.36
CA GLY A 113 -1.01 6.13 -12.49
C GLY A 113 0.26 6.92 -12.15
N GLN A 114 0.41 7.43 -10.92
CA GLN A 114 1.66 8.05 -10.50
C GLN A 114 2.77 7.02 -10.31
N LEU A 115 2.44 5.86 -9.72
CA LEU A 115 3.37 4.76 -9.54
C LEU A 115 3.82 4.22 -10.90
N GLU A 116 2.89 3.90 -11.80
CA GLU A 116 3.18 3.43 -13.15
C GLU A 116 4.14 4.35 -13.89
N ARG A 117 3.88 5.67 -13.89
CA ARG A 117 4.79 6.64 -14.53
C ARG A 117 6.21 6.63 -13.95
N GLN A 118 6.36 6.41 -12.62
CA GLN A 118 7.68 6.31 -12.00
C GLN A 118 8.41 5.03 -12.43
N LEU A 119 7.68 3.92 -12.52
CA LEU A 119 8.21 2.62 -12.94
C LEU A 119 8.59 2.63 -14.43
N GLU A 120 7.70 3.09 -15.31
CA GLU A 120 7.93 3.18 -16.76
C GLU A 120 9.10 4.10 -17.11
N SER A 121 9.26 5.21 -16.37
CA SER A 121 10.36 6.14 -16.56
C SER A 121 11.65 5.74 -15.83
N HIS A 122 11.68 4.56 -15.19
CA HIS A 122 12.83 4.05 -14.45
C HIS A 122 13.43 5.06 -13.46
N LYS A 123 12.56 5.73 -12.70
CA LYS A 123 12.98 6.76 -11.73
C LYS A 123 13.36 6.19 -10.38
N VAL A 124 13.02 4.95 -10.10
CA VAL A 124 13.23 4.31 -8.80
C VAL A 124 13.80 2.91 -8.96
N ASP A 125 14.64 2.52 -8.02
CA ASP A 125 15.26 1.20 -7.95
C ASP A 125 14.43 0.21 -7.14
N GLY A 126 13.54 0.72 -6.27
CA GLY A 126 12.67 -0.08 -5.45
C GLY A 126 11.52 0.75 -4.86
N VAL A 127 10.55 0.07 -4.29
CA VAL A 127 9.33 0.68 -3.76
C VAL A 127 9.04 0.19 -2.35
N ILE A 128 8.59 1.10 -1.49
CA ILE A 128 8.07 0.82 -0.16
C ILE A 128 6.58 1.17 -0.16
N LEU A 129 5.72 0.19 0.06
CA LEU A 129 4.29 0.40 0.26
C LEU A 129 4.06 0.72 1.74
N SER A 130 3.59 1.92 2.05
CA SER A 130 3.38 2.34 3.45
C SER A 130 2.12 1.76 4.08
N ARG A 131 1.25 1.15 3.29
CA ARG A 131 0.02 0.48 3.69
C ARG A 131 -0.46 -0.43 2.57
N THR A 132 -1.14 -1.50 2.94
CA THR A 132 -1.62 -2.54 2.03
C THR A 132 -3.13 -2.69 2.09
N MET A 133 -3.70 -3.20 1.00
CA MET A 133 -5.12 -3.45 0.82
C MET A 133 -5.37 -4.93 0.48
N LEU A 134 -6.60 -5.41 0.67
CA LEU A 134 -6.97 -6.80 0.37
C LEU A 134 -6.77 -7.16 -1.10
N HIS A 135 -7.05 -6.25 -2.02
CA HIS A 135 -6.82 -6.41 -3.46
C HIS A 135 -5.99 -5.23 -3.96
N ASP A 136 -4.70 -5.24 -3.61
CA ASP A 136 -3.83 -4.08 -3.77
C ASP A 136 -3.33 -3.96 -5.22
N GLU A 137 -3.83 -2.95 -5.94
CA GLU A 137 -3.41 -2.66 -7.31
C GLU A 137 -1.94 -2.22 -7.40
N CYS A 138 -1.40 -1.60 -6.33
CA CYS A 138 0.03 -1.27 -6.29
C CYS A 138 0.88 -2.53 -6.25
N VAL A 139 0.49 -3.56 -5.47
CA VAL A 139 1.19 -4.84 -5.43
C VAL A 139 1.18 -5.50 -6.81
N GLN A 140 0.01 -5.58 -7.46
CA GLN A 140 -0.12 -6.16 -8.78
C GLN A 140 0.72 -5.41 -9.83
N THR A 141 0.71 -4.08 -9.77
CA THR A 141 1.49 -3.23 -10.67
C THR A 141 3.00 -3.46 -10.48
N LEU A 142 3.47 -3.52 -9.24
CA LEU A 142 4.89 -3.76 -8.94
C LEU A 142 5.35 -5.15 -9.39
N GLN A 143 4.50 -6.18 -9.22
CA GLN A 143 4.76 -7.53 -9.71
C GLN A 143 4.82 -7.57 -11.24
N ARG A 144 3.89 -6.91 -11.94
CA ARG A 144 3.90 -6.80 -13.42
C ARG A 144 5.16 -6.14 -13.95
N HIS A 145 5.65 -5.09 -13.27
CA HIS A 145 6.87 -4.37 -13.65
C HIS A 145 8.16 -5.04 -13.15
N ASN A 146 8.06 -6.12 -12.38
CA ASN A 146 9.19 -6.82 -11.79
C ASN A 146 10.18 -5.90 -11.03
N VAL A 147 9.65 -4.92 -10.29
CA VAL A 147 10.41 -3.98 -9.47
C VAL A 147 10.47 -4.49 -8.05
N PRO A 148 11.64 -4.49 -7.38
CA PRO A 148 11.75 -4.88 -5.98
C PRO A 148 10.90 -3.97 -5.10
N PHE A 149 10.14 -4.57 -4.17
CA PHE A 149 9.37 -3.79 -3.21
C PHE A 149 9.22 -4.52 -1.88
N VAL A 150 8.90 -3.75 -0.85
CA VAL A 150 8.56 -4.21 0.49
C VAL A 150 7.26 -3.54 0.94
N ALA A 151 6.44 -4.26 1.67
CA ALA A 151 5.20 -3.74 2.23
C ALA A 151 5.31 -3.48 3.74
N ILE A 152 4.72 -2.36 4.20
CA ILE A 152 4.39 -2.13 5.62
C ILE A 152 2.91 -2.48 5.77
N GLY A 153 2.67 -3.64 6.37
CA GLY A 153 1.37 -4.29 6.43
C GLY A 153 1.36 -5.65 5.73
N ARG A 154 0.29 -6.41 5.93
CA ARG A 154 0.14 -7.76 5.37
C ARG A 154 -0.16 -7.71 3.86
N VAL A 155 0.48 -8.60 3.12
CA VAL A 155 0.18 -8.94 1.73
C VAL A 155 -0.07 -10.44 1.66
N ASP A 156 -1.10 -10.87 0.91
CA ASP A 156 -1.44 -12.29 0.76
C ASP A 156 -0.55 -12.99 -0.29
N ASP A 157 0.76 -12.70 -0.25
CA ASP A 157 1.80 -13.35 -1.04
C ASP A 157 3.07 -13.46 -0.19
N ASP A 158 3.38 -14.68 0.24
CA ASP A 158 4.54 -14.98 1.09
C ASP A 158 5.89 -14.66 0.43
N LYS A 159 5.92 -14.41 -0.87
CA LYS A 159 7.12 -14.02 -1.60
C LYS A 159 7.43 -12.53 -1.47
N VAL A 160 6.46 -11.73 -1.07
CA VAL A 160 6.63 -10.30 -0.86
C VAL A 160 7.24 -10.05 0.51
N PRO A 161 8.43 -9.43 0.60
CA PRO A 161 8.96 -8.97 1.88
C PRO A 161 7.97 -8.00 2.54
N GLN A 162 7.60 -8.27 3.78
CA GLN A 162 6.62 -7.46 4.51
C GLN A 162 7.05 -7.27 5.96
N VAL A 163 6.71 -6.10 6.50
CA VAL A 163 6.94 -5.73 7.90
C VAL A 163 5.59 -5.35 8.48
N ASP A 164 5.11 -6.14 9.42
CA ASP A 164 3.81 -5.91 10.07
C ASP A 164 3.87 -6.24 11.56
N ASN A 165 2.83 -5.83 12.26
CA ASN A 165 2.56 -6.25 13.64
C ASN A 165 1.52 -7.36 13.62
N ASP A 166 1.45 -8.16 14.69
CA ASP A 166 0.37 -9.13 14.88
C ASP A 166 -0.94 -8.41 15.30
N GLN A 167 -1.59 -7.79 14.31
CA GLN A 167 -2.84 -7.03 14.52
C GLN A 167 -3.96 -7.93 15.03
N VAL A 168 -4.05 -9.16 14.49
CA VAL A 168 -5.06 -10.16 14.88
C VAL A 168 -4.86 -10.58 16.32
N GLY A 169 -3.64 -10.99 16.67
CA GLY A 169 -3.31 -11.47 18.01
C GLY A 169 -3.50 -10.38 19.06
N ALA A 170 -2.96 -9.18 18.82
CA ALA A 170 -3.06 -8.06 19.74
C ALA A 170 -4.52 -7.65 20.01
N THR A 171 -5.35 -7.55 18.96
CA THR A 171 -6.76 -7.19 19.12
C THR A 171 -7.56 -8.32 19.78
N ALA A 172 -7.25 -9.58 19.47
CA ALA A 172 -7.88 -10.72 20.13
C ALA A 172 -7.53 -10.78 21.64
N GLU A 173 -6.30 -10.48 21.99
CA GLU A 173 -5.86 -10.44 23.39
C GLU A 173 -6.59 -9.31 24.16
N MET A 174 -6.67 -8.10 23.59
CA MET A 174 -7.41 -6.99 24.18
C MET A 174 -8.87 -7.34 24.36
N THR A 175 -9.51 -7.94 23.36
CA THR A 175 -10.93 -8.34 23.43
C THR A 175 -11.14 -9.40 24.52
N ARG A 176 -10.27 -10.41 24.63
CA ARG A 176 -10.33 -11.41 25.70
C ARG A 176 -10.20 -10.78 27.09
N LEU A 177 -9.26 -9.84 27.23
CA LEU A 177 -9.07 -9.12 28.50
C LEU A 177 -10.37 -8.40 28.92
N LEU A 178 -11.01 -7.69 28.01
CA LEU A 178 -12.28 -6.98 28.29
C LEU A 178 -13.38 -7.97 28.70
N LEU A 179 -13.49 -9.12 28.01
CA LEU A 179 -14.44 -10.18 28.34
C LEU A 179 -14.15 -10.83 29.73
N GLN A 180 -12.86 -11.01 30.07
CA GLN A 180 -12.44 -11.51 31.38
C GLN A 180 -12.76 -10.52 32.52
N LEU A 181 -12.72 -9.23 32.24
CA LEU A 181 -13.14 -8.18 33.16
C LEU A 181 -14.67 -8.10 33.34
N GLY A 182 -15.42 -8.99 32.69
CA GLY A 182 -16.87 -9.11 32.82
C GLY A 182 -17.66 -8.36 31.78
N MET A 183 -17.04 -7.58 30.91
CA MET A 183 -17.73 -6.86 29.84
C MET A 183 -18.31 -7.81 28.82
N ARG A 184 -19.52 -7.54 28.34
CA ARG A 184 -20.20 -8.39 27.32
C ARG A 184 -20.63 -7.57 26.10
N ARG A 185 -20.90 -6.30 26.30
CA ARG A 185 -21.33 -5.36 25.26
C ARG A 185 -20.18 -4.44 24.87
N ILE A 186 -19.24 -4.99 24.12
CA ILE A 186 -18.05 -4.26 23.64
C ILE A 186 -18.35 -3.77 22.22
N ALA A 187 -18.44 -2.46 22.02
CA ALA A 187 -18.60 -1.91 20.68
C ALA A 187 -17.23 -1.75 20.01
N TYR A 188 -17.11 -2.23 18.78
CA TYR A 188 -15.90 -2.07 17.95
C TYR A 188 -16.08 -0.89 17.00
N MET A 189 -15.09 0.00 16.95
CA MET A 189 -15.05 1.14 16.03
C MET A 189 -13.77 1.08 15.20
N GLY A 190 -13.90 0.90 13.88
CA GLY A 190 -12.76 0.74 12.96
C GLY A 190 -12.94 1.43 11.62
N GLY A 191 -11.83 1.61 10.91
CA GLY A 191 -11.78 2.18 9.57
C GLY A 191 -12.23 1.21 8.48
N CYS A 192 -11.98 1.59 7.23
CA CYS A 192 -12.32 0.79 6.06
C CYS A 192 -11.58 -0.56 6.08
N THR A 193 -12.34 -1.65 6.00
CA THR A 193 -11.83 -3.03 6.03
C THR A 193 -11.16 -3.48 4.73
N ASN A 194 -11.19 -2.67 3.68
CA ASN A 194 -10.35 -2.90 2.50
C ASN A 194 -8.85 -2.79 2.83
N TYR A 195 -8.49 -2.04 3.86
CA TYR A 195 -7.13 -2.02 4.39
C TYR A 195 -6.87 -3.23 5.28
N THR A 196 -5.81 -3.98 4.97
CA THR A 196 -5.47 -5.23 5.68
C THR A 196 -5.36 -5.03 7.19
N VAL A 197 -4.79 -3.91 7.64
CA VAL A 197 -4.67 -3.57 9.07
C VAL A 197 -6.02 -3.45 9.77
N ASN A 198 -7.03 -2.90 9.11
CA ASN A 198 -8.37 -2.75 9.71
C ASN A 198 -9.14 -4.06 9.66
N GLU A 199 -9.00 -4.83 8.58
CA GLU A 199 -9.56 -6.18 8.46
C GLU A 199 -8.97 -7.09 9.53
N ASP A 200 -7.64 -7.09 9.72
CA ASP A 200 -6.97 -7.91 10.71
C ASP A 200 -7.38 -7.55 12.15
N ARG A 201 -7.55 -6.27 12.46
CA ARG A 201 -8.05 -5.83 13.77
C ARG A 201 -9.49 -6.27 14.02
N LEU A 202 -10.38 -6.13 13.03
CA LEU A 202 -11.74 -6.66 13.14
C LEU A 202 -11.74 -8.17 13.33
N ARG A 203 -10.92 -8.89 12.56
CA ARG A 203 -10.76 -10.34 12.69
C ARG A 203 -10.26 -10.72 14.10
N GLY A 204 -9.33 -9.94 14.65
CA GLY A 204 -8.86 -10.11 16.03
C GLY A 204 -9.96 -9.90 17.06
N TYR A 205 -10.77 -8.84 16.90
CA TYR A 205 -11.93 -8.60 17.77
C TYR A 205 -12.90 -9.80 17.75
N LEU A 206 -13.28 -10.29 16.57
CA LEU A 206 -14.18 -11.44 16.42
C LEU A 206 -13.57 -12.72 17.02
N ARG A 207 -12.25 -12.92 16.80
CA ARG A 207 -11.52 -14.07 17.38
C ARG A 207 -11.53 -14.02 18.90
N GLY A 208 -11.34 -12.85 19.53
CA GLY A 208 -11.37 -12.71 20.98
C GLY A 208 -12.68 -13.16 21.61
N PHE A 209 -13.81 -12.86 20.98
CA PHE A 209 -15.14 -13.36 21.38
C PHE A 209 -15.25 -14.89 21.20
N SER A 210 -14.84 -15.39 20.03
CA SER A 210 -14.85 -16.82 19.71
C SER A 210 -14.01 -17.64 20.70
N ASP A 211 -12.82 -17.15 21.04
CA ASP A 211 -11.90 -17.80 21.98
C ASP A 211 -12.50 -17.90 23.40
N CYS A 212 -13.39 -16.98 23.76
CA CYS A 212 -14.11 -16.98 25.04
C CYS A 212 -15.47 -17.67 24.98
N GLY A 213 -15.89 -18.21 23.85
CA GLY A 213 -17.20 -18.86 23.67
C GLY A 213 -18.38 -17.88 23.81
N VAL A 214 -18.16 -16.58 23.57
CA VAL A 214 -19.17 -15.51 23.67
C VAL A 214 -19.62 -15.13 22.26
N GLN A 215 -20.92 -15.00 22.05
CA GLN A 215 -21.45 -14.52 20.77
C GLN A 215 -21.28 -13.02 20.63
N VAL A 216 -20.86 -12.58 19.45
CA VAL A 216 -20.76 -11.17 19.08
C VAL A 216 -22.14 -10.62 18.69
N ASP A 217 -22.50 -9.49 19.25
CA ASP A 217 -23.65 -8.71 18.76
C ASP A 217 -23.19 -7.85 17.56
N GLN A 218 -23.66 -8.19 16.35
CA GLN A 218 -23.31 -7.48 15.12
C GLN A 218 -23.70 -5.99 15.13
N LYS A 219 -24.67 -5.60 15.96
CA LYS A 219 -25.06 -4.19 16.14
C LYS A 219 -24.01 -3.36 16.87
N LEU A 220 -23.02 -4.01 17.45
CA LEU A 220 -21.89 -3.37 18.13
C LEU A 220 -20.65 -3.24 17.24
N ILE A 221 -20.74 -3.55 15.94
CA ILE A 221 -19.61 -3.46 15.01
C ILE A 221 -19.80 -2.28 14.05
N TRP A 222 -18.92 -1.30 14.17
CA TRP A 222 -18.88 -0.08 13.36
C TRP A 222 -17.58 -0.04 12.58
N THR A 223 -17.66 -0.17 11.27
CA THR A 223 -16.50 -0.18 10.35
C THR A 223 -16.70 0.83 9.21
N GLY A 224 -15.67 1.04 8.38
CA GLY A 224 -15.76 1.98 7.28
C GLY A 224 -15.69 3.46 7.71
N ILE A 225 -15.21 3.74 8.92
CA ILE A 225 -15.16 5.09 9.49
C ILE A 225 -13.91 5.78 8.96
N GLU A 226 -14.06 6.69 7.99
CA GLU A 226 -12.96 7.41 7.36
C GLU A 226 -13.01 8.92 7.55
N THR A 227 -14.21 9.48 7.73
CA THR A 227 -14.40 10.93 7.90
C THR A 227 -14.78 11.29 9.32
N SER A 228 -14.64 12.57 9.66
CA SER A 228 -15.06 13.08 10.97
C SER A 228 -16.59 12.98 11.15
N GLU A 229 -17.36 13.13 10.09
CA GLU A 229 -18.82 12.98 10.12
C GLU A 229 -19.20 11.53 10.41
N GLN A 230 -18.65 10.57 9.64
CA GLN A 230 -18.88 9.14 9.87
C GLN A 230 -18.48 8.72 11.29
N ARG A 231 -17.45 9.33 11.87
CA ARG A 231 -17.00 9.07 13.22
C ARG A 231 -18.02 9.52 14.26
N ILE A 232 -18.62 10.70 14.06
CA ILE A 232 -19.68 11.21 14.93
C ILE A 232 -20.91 10.29 14.85
N ASP A 233 -21.38 9.99 13.65
CA ASP A 233 -22.55 9.15 13.42
C ASP A 233 -22.36 7.74 14.00
N ALA A 234 -21.16 7.14 13.78
CA ALA A 234 -20.82 5.84 14.34
C ALA A 234 -20.77 5.85 15.87
N LEU A 235 -20.22 6.92 16.47
CA LEU A 235 -20.20 7.05 17.93
C LEU A 235 -21.61 7.22 18.51
N GLU A 236 -22.46 8.05 17.90
CA GLU A 236 -23.85 8.22 18.31
C GLU A 236 -24.60 6.89 18.24
N GLY A 237 -24.53 6.20 17.10
CA GLY A 237 -25.17 4.90 16.93
C GLY A 237 -24.61 3.83 17.87
N ALA A 238 -23.32 3.82 18.14
CA ALA A 238 -22.71 2.90 19.10
C ALA A 238 -23.24 3.16 20.53
N LEU A 239 -23.32 4.41 20.96
CA LEU A 239 -23.82 4.78 22.30
C LEU A 239 -25.32 4.46 22.48
N GLU A 240 -26.12 4.56 21.43
CA GLU A 240 -27.53 4.12 21.46
C GLU A 240 -27.68 2.63 21.78
N GLN A 241 -26.71 1.81 21.39
CA GLN A 241 -26.66 0.39 21.73
C GLN A 241 -26.27 0.14 23.20
N LYS A 242 -25.94 1.17 23.98
CA LYS A 242 -25.52 1.08 25.40
C LYS A 242 -24.38 0.07 25.60
N PRO A 243 -23.25 0.25 24.96
CA PRO A 243 -22.08 -0.60 25.18
C PRO A 243 -21.50 -0.35 26.59
N GLU A 244 -20.84 -1.36 27.12
CA GLU A 244 -20.05 -1.26 28.36
C GLU A 244 -18.65 -0.72 28.08
N CYS A 245 -18.19 -0.90 26.83
CA CYS A 245 -16.86 -0.48 26.38
C CYS A 245 -16.87 -0.17 24.87
N LEU A 246 -16.08 0.81 24.48
CA LEU A 246 -15.75 1.12 23.08
C LEU A 246 -14.31 0.68 22.80
N LEU A 247 -14.12 -0.32 21.95
CA LEU A 247 -12.82 -0.75 21.45
C LEU A 247 -12.55 -0.07 20.12
N CYS A 248 -11.65 0.90 20.12
CA CYS A 248 -11.27 1.63 18.94
C CYS A 248 -10.08 0.94 18.22
N ALA A 249 -10.13 0.91 16.90
CA ALA A 249 -9.10 0.24 16.09
C ALA A 249 -7.72 0.90 16.21
N ASP A 250 -7.65 2.21 16.48
CA ASP A 250 -6.41 2.95 16.68
C ASP A 250 -6.58 4.11 17.68
N ASP A 251 -5.45 4.72 18.04
CA ASP A 251 -5.37 5.83 18.99
C ASP A 251 -6.01 7.12 18.46
N SER A 252 -5.97 7.36 17.15
CA SER A 252 -6.64 8.52 16.54
C SER A 252 -8.17 8.41 16.65
N MET A 253 -8.70 7.21 16.44
CA MET A 253 -10.11 6.90 16.64
C MET A 253 -10.47 7.08 18.12
N ALA A 254 -9.67 6.52 19.03
CA ALA A 254 -9.91 6.63 20.48
C ALA A 254 -9.88 8.08 20.96
N ALA A 255 -8.91 8.88 20.50
CA ALA A 255 -8.81 10.30 20.86
C ALA A 255 -10.07 11.08 20.41
N ALA A 256 -10.56 10.82 19.20
CA ALA A 256 -11.77 11.48 18.69
C ALA A 256 -13.04 11.06 19.44
N VAL A 257 -13.15 9.77 19.80
CA VAL A 257 -14.25 9.26 20.65
C VAL A 257 -14.23 9.94 22.01
N LEU A 258 -13.07 10.03 22.66
CA LEU A 258 -12.91 10.73 23.95
C LEU A 258 -13.33 12.19 23.86
N GLN A 259 -12.94 12.89 22.78
CA GLN A 259 -13.36 14.29 22.56
C GLN A 259 -14.89 14.39 22.38
N GLY A 260 -15.49 13.46 21.66
CA GLY A 260 -16.95 13.40 21.46
C GLY A 260 -17.71 13.11 22.75
N CYS A 261 -17.15 12.34 23.67
CA CYS A 261 -17.75 12.02 24.97
C CYS A 261 -17.50 13.07 26.06
N ALA A 262 -16.64 14.09 25.80
CA ALA A 262 -16.28 15.08 26.82
C ALA A 262 -17.49 15.95 27.27
N PRO A 263 -17.63 16.27 28.57
CA PRO A 263 -18.67 17.14 29.08
C PRO A 263 -18.54 18.53 28.45
N GLY A 264 -19.51 18.95 27.64
CA GLY A 264 -19.55 20.27 27.02
C GLY A 264 -19.58 20.28 25.50
N THR A 265 -19.36 19.17 24.82
CA THR A 265 -19.68 19.02 23.41
C THR A 265 -21.19 18.94 23.24
N SER A 266 -21.79 19.98 22.64
CA SER A 266 -23.22 20.33 22.73
C SER A 266 -24.21 19.31 22.14
N ARG A 267 -23.76 18.21 21.54
CA ARG A 267 -24.60 17.17 20.94
C ARG A 267 -25.06 16.08 21.92
N TYR A 268 -24.35 15.88 23.05
CA TYR A 268 -24.67 14.80 24.01
C TYR A 268 -25.43 15.23 25.24
N ARG A 269 -25.85 16.52 25.35
CA ARG A 269 -26.50 17.07 26.58
C ARG A 269 -27.99 16.86 26.67
N ASN A 270 -28.68 16.44 25.63
CA ASN A 270 -30.14 16.47 25.58
C ASN A 270 -30.82 15.10 25.29
N ARG A 271 -30.20 13.98 25.67
CA ARG A 271 -30.90 12.70 25.63
C ARG A 271 -30.67 11.88 26.90
#